data_8503598ce8603b266cc7e58ea7fa9269
#
_entry.id   8503598ce8603b266cc7e58ea7fa9269
#
_cell.length_a   1.000
_cell.length_b   1.000
_cell.length_c   1.000
_cell.angle_alpha   90.00
_cell.angle_beta   90.00
_cell.angle_gamma   90.00
#
_symmetry.space_group_name_H-M   'P 1'
#
loop_
_entity.id
_entity.type
_entity.pdbx_description
1 polymer ?
#
loop_
_entity_poly.entity_id
_entity_poly.type
_entity_poly.pdbx_seq_one_letter_code
_entity_poly.pdbx_strand_id
1 'polypeptide(L)'
;IREPHFFHGKNAFTYFIPKTFDYFLQAKKLGMTFKAPKPDPINQNMLTGKISNKQPFIFDLCHLGQSMCKKNLGIEFAYEISNSIFGGKKDWYKDNHLFSICSKLGVDLEEMRNFTKLNEKEIIREIENNQIEQLAIGHHGVPLTVYKNNFFFGQDRFDNLIDELRKDGLKYN
;
A
#
# COMPACT_ATOMS: atom_id res chain seq x y z
N ILE A 1 14.15 3.52 -4.80
CA ILE A 1 15.34 3.93 -4.02
C ILE A 1 14.92 5.16 -3.22
N ARG A 2 15.02 5.09 -1.88
CA ARG A 2 14.74 6.26 -1.04
C ARG A 2 15.89 7.24 -1.16
N GLU A 3 15.59 8.42 -1.71
CA GLU A 3 16.56 9.49 -1.79
C GLU A 3 16.96 9.99 -0.39
N PRO A 4 18.18 10.54 -0.21
CA PRO A 4 18.65 11.03 1.11
C PRO A 4 17.73 12.06 1.76
N HIS A 5 17.03 12.87 0.96
CA HIS A 5 16.06 13.87 1.45
C HIS A 5 14.79 13.25 2.04
N PHE A 6 14.49 11.95 1.78
CA PHE A 6 13.32 11.29 2.32
C PHE A 6 13.22 11.37 3.85
N PHE A 7 14.36 11.36 4.53
CA PHE A 7 14.42 11.46 5.98
C PHE A 7 14.53 12.90 6.50
N HIS A 8 14.41 13.91 5.66
CA HIS A 8 14.56 15.32 6.03
C HIS A 8 15.84 15.61 6.82
N GLY A 9 16.96 15.03 6.42
CA GLY A 9 18.26 15.14 7.08
C GLY A 9 18.40 14.35 8.39
N LYS A 10 17.38 13.60 8.81
CA LYS A 10 17.43 12.73 9.99
C LYS A 10 17.96 11.36 9.62
N ASN A 11 18.56 10.64 10.56
CA ASN A 11 18.83 9.22 10.36
C ASN A 11 17.52 8.40 10.44
N ALA A 12 17.53 7.19 9.90
CA ALA A 12 16.35 6.33 9.84
C ALA A 12 15.72 6.11 11.24
N PHE A 13 16.55 5.92 12.26
CA PHE A 13 16.09 5.67 13.61
C PHE A 13 15.34 6.85 14.21
N THR A 14 15.91 8.07 14.13
CA THR A 14 15.28 9.29 14.63
C THR A 14 14.05 9.71 13.82
N TYR A 15 13.93 9.23 12.59
CA TYR A 15 12.76 9.46 11.77
C TYR A 15 11.63 8.47 12.08
N PHE A 16 11.93 7.16 12.15
CA PHE A 16 10.90 6.12 12.26
C PHE A 16 10.29 5.98 13.65
N ILE A 17 11.06 6.19 14.73
CA ILE A 17 10.51 5.99 16.09
C ILE A 17 9.33 6.93 16.38
N PRO A 18 9.44 8.26 16.20
CA PRO A 18 8.30 9.15 16.42
C PRO A 18 7.12 8.83 15.51
N LYS A 19 7.38 8.49 14.24
CA LYS A 19 6.33 8.12 13.28
C LYS A 19 5.60 6.83 13.66
N THR A 20 6.33 5.82 14.12
CA THR A 20 5.72 4.56 14.57
C THR A 20 4.82 4.78 15.78
N PHE A 21 5.23 5.64 16.71
CA PHE A 21 4.42 6.00 17.86
C PHE A 21 3.15 6.76 17.45
N ASP A 22 3.29 7.70 16.51
CA ASP A 22 2.15 8.43 15.95
C ASP A 22 1.14 7.48 15.28
N TYR A 23 1.61 6.52 14.45
CA TYR A 23 0.74 5.51 13.84
C TYR A 23 -0.01 4.67 14.87
N PHE A 24 0.66 4.31 15.97
CA PHE A 24 0.02 3.58 17.06
C PHE A 24 -1.10 4.41 17.72
N LEU A 25 -0.86 5.70 17.98
CA LEU A 25 -1.86 6.61 18.55
C LEU A 25 -3.04 6.82 17.60
N GLN A 26 -2.79 6.99 16.31
CA GLN A 26 -3.85 7.15 15.31
C GLN A 26 -4.69 5.88 15.19
N ALA A 27 -4.06 4.72 15.11
CA ALA A 27 -4.76 3.44 15.08
C ALA A 27 -5.66 3.26 16.31
N LYS A 28 -5.15 3.61 17.50
CA LYS A 28 -5.93 3.54 18.75
C LYS A 28 -7.15 4.47 18.70
N LYS A 29 -7.00 5.68 18.20
CA LYS A 29 -8.13 6.63 18.03
C LYS A 29 -9.19 6.09 17.08
N LEU A 30 -8.78 5.36 16.04
CA LEU A 30 -9.68 4.78 15.04
C LEU A 30 -10.20 3.40 15.43
N GLY A 31 -9.88 2.88 16.63
CA GLY A 31 -10.27 1.53 17.05
C GLY A 31 -9.59 0.41 16.25
N MET A 32 -8.49 0.72 15.55
CA MET A 32 -7.75 -0.23 14.71
C MET A 32 -6.61 -0.88 15.48
N THR A 33 -6.31 -2.14 15.16
CA THR A 33 -5.10 -2.80 15.63
C THR A 33 -3.93 -2.37 14.75
N PHE A 34 -2.84 -1.90 15.37
CA PHE A 34 -1.58 -1.62 14.68
C PHE A 34 -0.43 -2.34 15.38
N LYS A 35 0.32 -3.11 14.62
CA LYS A 35 1.56 -3.79 15.04
C LYS A 35 2.60 -3.71 13.95
N ALA A 36 3.86 -3.64 14.35
CA ALA A 36 4.96 -3.72 13.39
C ALA A 36 4.89 -5.05 12.60
N PRO A 37 5.00 -5.00 11.27
CA PRO A 37 4.89 -6.18 10.44
C PRO A 37 6.03 -7.17 10.69
N LYS A 38 5.74 -8.46 10.57
CA LYS A 38 6.74 -9.54 10.74
C LYS A 38 6.52 -10.63 9.68
N PRO A 39 7.38 -10.68 8.62
CA PRO A 39 8.45 -9.74 8.29
C PRO A 39 7.93 -8.37 7.81
N ASP A 40 8.85 -7.38 7.72
CA ASP A 40 8.57 -6.13 7.02
C ASP A 40 8.35 -6.45 5.52
N PRO A 41 7.30 -5.91 4.88
CA PRO A 41 7.09 -6.08 3.43
C PRO A 41 8.27 -5.60 2.59
N ILE A 42 9.00 -4.61 3.09
CA ILE A 42 10.21 -4.10 2.45
C ILE A 42 11.43 -4.66 3.18
N ASN A 43 12.23 -5.47 2.48
CA ASN A 43 13.48 -5.96 3.03
C ASN A 43 14.49 -4.82 3.12
N GLN A 44 14.71 -4.32 4.33
CA GLN A 44 15.57 -3.17 4.62
C GLN A 44 16.29 -3.32 5.96
N ASN A 45 17.42 -2.67 6.08
CA ASN A 45 18.11 -2.53 7.37
C ASN A 45 17.42 -1.43 8.18
N MET A 46 16.80 -1.80 9.29
CA MET A 46 16.01 -0.87 10.13
C MET A 46 16.85 0.23 10.78
N LEU A 47 18.17 -0.01 10.99
CA LEU A 47 19.05 0.99 11.62
C LEU A 47 19.53 2.03 10.61
N THR A 48 19.88 1.58 9.41
CA THR A 48 20.45 2.45 8.37
C THR A 48 19.43 2.94 7.35
N GLY A 49 18.25 2.31 7.28
CA GLY A 49 17.25 2.55 6.24
C GLY A 49 17.66 2.04 4.86
N LYS A 50 18.81 1.32 4.77
CA LYS A 50 19.29 0.80 3.48
C LYS A 50 18.39 -0.32 2.98
N ILE A 51 17.83 -0.13 1.80
CA ILE A 51 16.96 -1.11 1.14
C ILE A 51 17.83 -2.20 0.50
N SER A 52 17.46 -3.47 0.70
CA SER A 52 18.10 -4.60 0.06
C SER A 52 17.75 -4.67 -1.43
N ASN A 53 18.68 -5.12 -2.25
CA ASN A 53 18.40 -5.43 -3.66
C ASN A 53 17.44 -6.62 -3.82
N LYS A 54 17.34 -7.50 -2.81
CA LYS A 54 16.41 -8.63 -2.80
C LYS A 54 15.14 -8.22 -2.04
N GLN A 55 14.01 -8.17 -2.73
CA GLN A 55 12.69 -7.81 -2.21
C GLN A 55 11.73 -8.99 -2.41
N PRO A 56 11.75 -10.00 -1.52
CA PRO A 56 11.00 -11.24 -1.74
C PRO A 56 9.48 -11.07 -1.59
N PHE A 57 9.01 -9.98 -1.00
CA PHE A 57 7.60 -9.83 -0.65
C PHE A 57 6.88 -8.74 -1.43
N ILE A 58 7.48 -7.53 -1.48
CA ILE A 58 6.74 -6.35 -1.96
C ILE A 58 6.39 -6.45 -3.45
N PHE A 59 7.25 -7.05 -4.28
CA PHE A 59 6.95 -7.20 -5.70
C PHE A 59 5.81 -8.19 -5.94
N ASP A 60 5.83 -9.35 -5.27
CA ASP A 60 4.75 -10.32 -5.35
C ASP A 60 3.40 -9.70 -4.94
N LEU A 61 3.39 -8.94 -3.84
CA LEU A 61 2.21 -8.21 -3.38
C LEU A 61 1.72 -7.16 -4.38
N CYS A 62 2.63 -6.37 -4.95
CA CYS A 62 2.27 -5.33 -5.91
C CYS A 62 1.68 -5.95 -7.19
N HIS A 63 2.29 -7.03 -7.69
CA HIS A 63 1.80 -7.72 -8.89
C HIS A 63 0.43 -8.37 -8.63
N LEU A 64 0.26 -9.04 -7.49
CA LEU A 64 -1.03 -9.61 -7.12
C LEU A 64 -2.09 -8.53 -6.91
N GLY A 65 -1.73 -7.44 -6.23
CA GLY A 65 -2.62 -6.29 -6.03
C GLY A 65 -3.07 -5.65 -7.34
N GLN A 66 -2.15 -5.47 -8.30
CA GLN A 66 -2.50 -4.96 -9.62
C GLN A 66 -3.40 -5.94 -10.40
N SER A 67 -3.18 -7.25 -10.23
CA SER A 67 -4.08 -8.26 -10.79
C SER A 67 -5.48 -8.20 -10.18
N MET A 68 -5.58 -7.92 -8.88
CA MET A 68 -6.88 -7.68 -8.22
C MET A 68 -7.60 -6.44 -8.75
N CYS A 69 -6.86 -5.38 -9.14
CA CYS A 69 -7.44 -4.21 -9.80
C CYS A 69 -8.15 -4.59 -11.11
N LYS A 70 -7.62 -5.55 -11.89
CA LYS A 70 -8.27 -6.06 -13.11
C LYS A 70 -9.61 -6.76 -12.84
N LYS A 71 -9.83 -7.20 -11.61
CA LYS A 71 -11.09 -7.81 -11.15
C LYS A 71 -11.97 -6.82 -10.38
N ASN A 72 -11.63 -5.52 -10.33
CA ASN A 72 -12.27 -4.48 -9.52
C ASN A 72 -12.24 -4.78 -8.01
N LEU A 73 -11.23 -5.50 -7.54
CA LEU A 73 -11.03 -5.89 -6.13
C LEU A 73 -9.75 -5.28 -5.52
N GLY A 74 -9.15 -4.30 -6.19
CA GLY A 74 -7.86 -3.74 -5.77
C GLY A 74 -7.89 -3.07 -4.40
N ILE A 75 -8.94 -2.30 -4.10
CA ILE A 75 -9.10 -1.60 -2.81
C ILE A 75 -9.39 -2.58 -1.69
N GLU A 76 -10.30 -3.53 -1.92
CA GLU A 76 -10.65 -4.58 -0.97
C GLU A 76 -9.43 -5.45 -0.65
N PHE A 77 -8.66 -5.82 -1.65
CA PHE A 77 -7.41 -6.56 -1.45
C PHE A 77 -6.40 -5.73 -0.66
N ALA A 78 -6.19 -4.46 -1.02
CA ALA A 78 -5.29 -3.57 -0.30
C ALA A 78 -5.69 -3.42 1.18
N TYR A 79 -6.98 -3.32 1.47
CA TYR A 79 -7.51 -3.26 2.83
C TYR A 79 -7.22 -4.56 3.61
N GLU A 80 -7.56 -5.71 3.06
CA GLU A 80 -7.38 -7.00 3.73
C GLU A 80 -5.91 -7.35 3.95
N ILE A 81 -5.05 -7.13 2.96
CA ILE A 81 -3.62 -7.39 3.10
C ILE A 81 -2.95 -6.42 4.08
N SER A 82 -3.35 -5.15 4.09
CA SER A 82 -2.86 -4.18 5.07
C SER A 82 -3.25 -4.56 6.49
N ASN A 83 -4.49 -5.01 6.71
CA ASN A 83 -4.94 -5.54 7.99
C ASN A 83 -4.15 -6.80 8.41
N SER A 84 -3.77 -7.66 7.46
CA SER A 84 -2.93 -8.82 7.75
C SER A 84 -1.51 -8.40 8.16
N ILE A 85 -0.89 -7.50 7.41
CA ILE A 85 0.48 -7.02 7.62
C ILE A 85 0.58 -6.23 8.93
N PHE A 86 -0.22 -5.19 9.08
CA PHE A 86 -0.16 -4.25 10.19
C PHE A 86 -1.06 -4.61 11.38
N GLY A 87 -1.97 -5.56 11.22
CA GLY A 87 -2.73 -6.17 12.31
C GLY A 87 -1.93 -7.16 13.14
N GLY A 88 -0.68 -7.43 12.75
CA GLY A 88 0.26 -8.26 13.51
C GLY A 88 0.18 -9.75 13.16
N LYS A 89 -0.30 -10.10 11.99
CA LYS A 89 -0.28 -11.48 11.52
C LYS A 89 1.16 -11.88 11.20
N LYS A 90 1.67 -12.86 11.92
CA LYS A 90 3.01 -13.38 11.66
C LYS A 90 3.00 -14.15 10.34
N ASP A 91 4.09 -14.03 9.59
CA ASP A 91 4.26 -14.72 8.31
C ASP A 91 3.10 -14.46 7.32
N TRP A 92 2.57 -13.22 7.32
CA TRP A 92 1.43 -12.75 6.53
C TRP A 92 1.54 -13.05 5.03
N TYR A 93 2.76 -13.23 4.52
CA TYR A 93 3.08 -13.52 3.11
C TYR A 93 2.87 -14.98 2.71
N LYS A 94 2.68 -15.88 3.66
CA LYS A 94 2.48 -17.31 3.38
C LYS A 94 1.13 -17.55 2.69
N ASP A 95 1.12 -18.52 1.81
CA ASP A 95 -0.04 -18.83 0.97
C ASP A 95 -1.33 -19.10 1.76
N ASN A 96 -1.26 -19.69 2.95
CA ASN A 96 -2.46 -19.90 3.78
C ASN A 96 -3.14 -18.58 4.20
N HIS A 97 -2.38 -17.50 4.37
CA HIS A 97 -2.92 -16.18 4.69
C HIS A 97 -3.45 -15.46 3.44
N LEU A 98 -2.68 -15.52 2.35
CA LEU A 98 -3.12 -14.97 1.05
C LEU A 98 -4.33 -15.72 0.52
N PHE A 99 -4.37 -17.04 0.67
CA PHE A 99 -5.55 -17.85 0.35
C PHE A 99 -6.79 -17.41 1.12
N SER A 100 -6.66 -17.20 2.43
CA SER A 100 -7.77 -16.72 3.27
C SER A 100 -8.29 -15.35 2.80
N ILE A 101 -7.39 -14.43 2.41
CA ILE A 101 -7.76 -13.12 1.88
C ILE A 101 -8.48 -13.26 0.54
N CYS A 102 -7.92 -14.01 -0.40
CA CYS A 102 -8.50 -14.24 -1.71
C CYS A 102 -9.89 -14.91 -1.60
N SER A 103 -10.00 -15.93 -0.75
CA SER A 103 -11.27 -16.62 -0.50
C SER A 103 -12.34 -15.70 0.06
N LYS A 104 -11.96 -14.79 0.97
CA LYS A 104 -12.87 -13.76 1.51
C LYS A 104 -13.36 -12.81 0.42
N LEU A 105 -12.53 -12.53 -0.58
CA LEU A 105 -12.85 -11.68 -1.71
C LEU A 105 -13.57 -12.44 -2.86
N GLY A 106 -13.84 -13.74 -2.68
CA GLY A 106 -14.51 -14.56 -3.66
C GLY A 106 -13.66 -14.95 -4.86
N VAL A 107 -12.32 -14.95 -4.72
CA VAL A 107 -11.39 -15.35 -5.78
C VAL A 107 -10.47 -16.47 -5.29
N ASP A 108 -10.00 -17.30 -6.24
CA ASP A 108 -9.01 -18.33 -5.98
C ASP A 108 -7.59 -17.77 -6.09
N LEU A 109 -6.73 -18.06 -5.09
CA LEU A 109 -5.36 -17.56 -5.07
C LEU A 109 -4.52 -18.14 -6.21
N GLU A 110 -4.67 -19.41 -6.52
CA GLU A 110 -3.87 -20.05 -7.56
C GLU A 110 -4.27 -19.54 -8.95
N GLU A 111 -5.57 -19.37 -9.20
CA GLU A 111 -6.08 -18.70 -10.39
C GLU A 111 -5.48 -17.29 -10.53
N MET A 112 -5.49 -16.52 -9.47
CA MET A 112 -4.94 -15.15 -9.47
C MET A 112 -3.43 -15.14 -9.69
N ARG A 113 -2.67 -16.08 -9.12
CA ARG A 113 -1.24 -16.21 -9.37
C ARG A 113 -0.94 -16.59 -10.81
N ASN A 114 -1.72 -17.52 -11.37
CA ASN A 114 -1.61 -17.91 -12.78
C ASN A 114 -1.94 -16.73 -13.70
N PHE A 115 -3.00 -15.99 -13.41
CA PHE A 115 -3.34 -14.76 -14.14
C PHE A 115 -2.20 -13.74 -14.07
N THR A 116 -1.65 -13.48 -12.89
CA THR A 116 -0.53 -12.57 -12.68
C THR A 116 0.68 -12.98 -13.52
N LYS A 117 1.03 -14.26 -13.52
CA LYS A 117 2.16 -14.78 -14.28
C LYS A 117 1.95 -14.66 -15.80
N LEU A 118 0.76 -14.98 -16.28
CA LEU A 118 0.44 -14.88 -17.71
C LEU A 118 0.44 -13.43 -18.22
N ASN A 119 0.11 -12.47 -17.35
CA ASN A 119 0.01 -11.06 -17.69
C ASN A 119 1.15 -10.20 -17.07
N GLU A 120 2.25 -10.81 -16.64
CA GLU A 120 3.32 -10.17 -15.87
C GLU A 120 3.83 -8.89 -16.52
N LYS A 121 4.11 -8.91 -17.82
CA LYS A 121 4.64 -7.73 -18.54
C LYS A 121 3.65 -6.55 -18.54
N GLU A 122 2.37 -6.84 -18.68
CA GLU A 122 1.33 -5.81 -18.65
C GLU A 122 1.19 -5.23 -17.24
N ILE A 123 1.16 -6.10 -16.24
CA ILE A 123 1.05 -5.72 -14.82
C ILE A 123 2.23 -4.83 -14.41
N ILE A 124 3.46 -5.21 -14.76
CA ILE A 124 4.65 -4.40 -14.49
C ILE A 124 4.55 -3.04 -15.17
N ARG A 125 4.19 -3.01 -16.45
CA ARG A 125 4.02 -1.74 -17.19
C ARG A 125 2.99 -0.83 -16.56
N GLU A 126 1.88 -1.35 -16.06
CA GLU A 126 0.86 -0.55 -15.38
C GLU A 126 1.36 0.01 -14.04
N ILE A 127 2.10 -0.78 -13.27
CA ILE A 127 2.73 -0.30 -12.02
C ILE A 127 3.73 0.82 -12.33
N GLU A 128 4.56 0.65 -13.37
CA GLU A 128 5.52 1.68 -13.80
C GLU A 128 4.82 2.95 -14.29
N ASN A 129 3.74 2.82 -15.05
CA ASN A 129 2.95 3.97 -15.50
C ASN A 129 2.34 4.72 -14.31
N ASN A 130 1.77 4.03 -13.33
CA ASN A 130 1.25 4.64 -12.11
C ASN A 130 2.34 5.42 -11.35
N GLN A 131 3.58 4.89 -11.32
CA GLN A 131 4.71 5.60 -10.71
C GLN A 131 5.11 6.85 -11.50
N ILE A 132 5.12 6.76 -12.82
CA ILE A 132 5.40 7.90 -13.70
C ILE A 132 4.35 9.00 -13.51
N GLU A 133 3.07 8.64 -13.49
CA GLU A 133 1.97 9.57 -13.26
C GLU A 133 2.07 10.23 -11.87
N GLN A 134 2.39 9.45 -10.84
CA GLN A 134 2.62 9.95 -9.48
C GLN A 134 3.75 11.01 -9.46
N LEU A 135 4.87 10.72 -10.13
CA LEU A 135 6.00 11.63 -10.22
C LEU A 135 5.65 12.90 -11.01
N ALA A 136 4.88 12.77 -12.09
CA ALA A 136 4.43 13.91 -12.90
C ALA A 136 3.55 14.89 -12.12
N ILE A 137 2.81 14.42 -11.11
CA ILE A 137 2.03 15.25 -10.20
C ILE A 137 2.93 15.97 -9.17
N GLY A 138 4.20 15.56 -9.05
CA GLY A 138 5.18 16.17 -8.15
C GLY A 138 5.08 15.65 -6.70
N HIS A 139 4.48 14.49 -6.48
CA HIS A 139 4.35 13.89 -5.17
C HIS A 139 4.85 12.44 -5.12
N HIS A 140 5.57 12.08 -4.04
CA HIS A 140 6.20 10.76 -3.88
C HIS A 140 5.53 9.88 -2.81
N GLY A 141 4.57 10.44 -2.07
CA GLY A 141 3.93 9.75 -0.95
C GLY A 141 2.68 8.98 -1.36
N VAL A 142 2.32 8.01 -0.55
CA VAL A 142 1.09 7.21 -0.68
C VAL A 142 0.33 7.21 0.67
N PRO A 143 -0.99 7.10 0.65
CA PRO A 143 -1.88 7.08 -0.50
C PRO A 143 -1.96 8.44 -1.20
N LEU A 144 -1.99 8.43 -2.53
CA LEU A 144 -2.20 9.62 -3.34
C LEU A 144 -3.44 9.41 -4.21
N THR A 145 -4.43 10.27 -4.04
CA THR A 145 -5.63 10.29 -4.86
C THR A 145 -5.60 11.50 -5.77
N VAL A 146 -5.90 11.29 -7.04
CA VAL A 146 -6.03 12.37 -8.02
C VAL A 146 -7.47 12.45 -8.47
N TYR A 147 -8.03 13.65 -8.42
CA TYR A 147 -9.36 13.93 -8.94
C TYR A 147 -9.35 15.23 -9.72
N LYS A 148 -9.70 15.15 -11.01
CA LYS A 148 -9.54 16.25 -11.96
C LYS A 148 -8.07 16.76 -11.96
N ASN A 149 -7.86 18.03 -11.69
CA ASN A 149 -6.52 18.64 -11.63
C ASN A 149 -5.97 18.78 -10.21
N ASN A 150 -6.64 18.20 -9.21
CA ASN A 150 -6.25 18.27 -7.81
C ASN A 150 -5.70 16.92 -7.34
N PHE A 151 -4.73 16.96 -6.43
CA PHE A 151 -4.28 15.76 -5.74
C PHE A 151 -4.48 15.88 -4.23
N PHE A 152 -4.72 14.75 -3.60
CA PHE A 152 -5.01 14.61 -2.18
C PHE A 152 -4.08 13.55 -1.62
N PHE A 153 -3.13 13.98 -0.79
CA PHE A 153 -2.15 13.08 -0.18
C PHE A 153 -2.49 12.78 1.26
N GLY A 154 -2.56 11.51 1.58
CA GLY A 154 -2.76 11.03 2.93
C GLY A 154 -4.23 11.05 3.36
N GLN A 155 -4.47 10.47 4.53
CA GLN A 155 -5.82 10.35 5.10
C GLN A 155 -6.41 11.70 5.53
N ASP A 156 -5.58 12.64 5.91
CA ASP A 156 -5.96 13.99 6.36
C ASP A 156 -6.52 14.88 5.25
N ARG A 157 -6.39 14.45 3.99
CA ARG A 157 -6.97 15.12 2.83
C ARG A 157 -8.20 14.41 2.26
N PHE A 158 -8.62 13.32 2.90
CA PHE A 158 -9.75 12.54 2.40
C PHE A 158 -11.07 13.32 2.45
N ASP A 159 -11.30 14.09 3.51
CA ASP A 159 -12.50 14.94 3.61
C ASP A 159 -12.52 16.02 2.50
N ASN A 160 -11.37 16.60 2.17
CA ASN A 160 -11.27 17.54 1.07
C ASN A 160 -11.64 16.90 -0.28
N LEU A 161 -11.19 15.65 -0.53
CA LEU A 161 -11.58 14.88 -1.70
C LEU A 161 -13.10 14.67 -1.75
N ILE A 162 -13.68 14.25 -0.63
CA ILE A 162 -15.13 14.03 -0.52
C ILE A 162 -15.93 15.32 -0.81
N ASP A 163 -15.46 16.45 -0.32
CA ASP A 163 -16.10 17.74 -0.59
C ASP A 163 -16.05 18.13 -2.08
N GLU A 164 -14.92 17.84 -2.78
CA GLU A 164 -14.86 18.06 -4.23
C GLU A 164 -15.79 17.11 -4.99
N LEU A 165 -15.84 15.84 -4.60
CA LEU A 165 -16.76 14.86 -5.19
C LEU A 165 -18.23 15.26 -4.98
N ARG A 166 -18.59 15.79 -3.81
CA ARG A 166 -19.94 16.28 -3.52
C ARG A 166 -20.34 17.47 -4.38
N LYS A 167 -19.42 18.41 -4.62
CA LYS A 167 -19.66 19.54 -5.54
C LYS A 167 -20.00 19.04 -6.95
N ASP A 168 -19.47 17.89 -7.34
CA ASP A 168 -19.72 17.25 -8.63
C ASP A 168 -20.90 16.26 -8.61
N GLY A 169 -21.66 16.22 -7.53
CA GLY A 169 -22.90 15.45 -7.43
C GLY A 169 -22.77 14.07 -6.79
N LEU A 170 -21.66 13.75 -6.13
CA LEU A 170 -21.56 12.52 -5.33
C LEU A 170 -22.65 12.56 -4.24
N LYS A 171 -23.51 11.55 -4.25
CA LYS A 171 -24.51 11.31 -3.21
C LYS A 171 -24.08 10.08 -2.41
N TYR A 172 -24.15 10.17 -1.09
CA TYR A 172 -24.11 9.00 -0.23
C TYR A 172 -25.49 8.30 -0.27
N ASN A 173 -25.46 7.01 -0.51
CA ASN A 173 -26.61 6.15 -0.28
C ASN A 173 -26.62 5.69 1.18
#